data_b175688869a34a511ef95c7e97007d7d
#
_entry.id   b175688869a34a511ef95c7e97007d7d
#
_cell.length_a   1.000
_cell.length_b   1.000
_cell.length_c   1.000
_cell.angle_alpha   90.00
_cell.angle_beta   90.00
_cell.angle_gamma   90.00
#
_symmetry.space_group_name_H-M   'P 1'
#
loop_
_entity.id
_entity.type
_entity.pdbx_description
1 polymer ?
#
loop_
_entity_poly.entity_id
_entity_poly.type
_entity_poly.pdbx_seq_one_letter_code
_entity_poly.pdbx_strand_id
1 'polypeptide(L)'
;KRATLRARVFQDPLLGTCPSATIEQNMALALRRGKRRGLGPGVRSGDWDLFSSELAKIGLGLENRLLDRVGLLSGGQRQALSMLMATLVRPEVLLLDVHIAALDPKTAGQILALTREIVADRGLTTLMITHNMKHAIEFGNRLIMLHQGRIILDVSGEKKSSLSVDDLLEQFYKAQGEELANDSMLL
;
A
#
# COMPACT_ATOMS: atom_id res chain seq x y z
N LYS A 1 -1.45 4.97 -20.78
CA LYS A 1 -0.83 3.63 -20.75
C LYS A 1 -0.21 3.28 -19.37
N ARG A 2 0.62 4.16 -18.73
CA ARG A 2 1.28 3.79 -17.44
C ARG A 2 0.30 3.63 -16.27
N ALA A 3 -0.77 4.42 -16.21
CA ALA A 3 -1.76 4.38 -15.13
C ALA A 3 -2.61 3.09 -15.10
N THR A 4 -2.65 2.32 -16.19
CA THR A 4 -3.35 1.02 -16.23
C THR A 4 -2.52 -0.10 -15.61
N LEU A 5 -1.20 -0.01 -15.72
CA LEU A 5 -0.27 -1.07 -15.31
C LEU A 5 0.12 -0.98 -13.83
N ARG A 6 0.10 0.23 -13.25
CA ARG A 6 0.59 0.49 -11.90
C ARG A 6 -0.49 1.10 -11.03
N ALA A 7 -0.57 0.62 -9.80
CA ALA A 7 -1.32 1.26 -8.73
C ALA A 7 -0.38 1.66 -7.59
N ARG A 8 -0.71 2.72 -6.88
CA ARG A 8 0.03 3.18 -5.70
C ARG A 8 -0.93 3.48 -4.56
N VAL A 9 -0.59 3.01 -3.40
CA VAL A 9 -1.19 3.41 -2.13
C VAL A 9 -0.19 4.33 -1.45
N PHE A 10 -0.64 5.53 -1.10
CA PHE A 10 0.20 6.56 -0.50
C PHE A 10 0.23 6.40 1.02
N GLN A 11 1.24 6.99 1.65
CA GLN A 11 1.34 7.10 3.10
C GLN A 11 0.15 7.90 3.66
N ASP A 12 -0.17 9.04 3.05
CA ASP A 12 -1.38 9.80 3.36
C ASP A 12 -2.52 9.32 2.45
N PRO A 13 -3.58 8.68 3.01
CA PRO A 13 -4.70 8.21 2.23
C PRO A 13 -5.51 9.33 1.55
N LEU A 14 -5.34 10.58 1.97
CA LEU A 14 -5.97 11.72 1.31
C LEU A 14 -5.42 11.94 -0.11
N LEU A 15 -4.15 11.59 -0.36
CA LEU A 15 -3.54 11.71 -1.68
C LEU A 15 -4.10 10.69 -2.69
N GLY A 16 -4.67 9.59 -2.21
CA GLY A 16 -5.27 8.54 -3.03
C GLY A 16 -6.79 8.66 -3.22
N THR A 17 -7.43 9.62 -2.54
CA THR A 17 -8.89 9.77 -2.50
C THR A 17 -9.32 11.21 -2.73
N CYS A 18 -10.61 11.42 -3.03
CA CYS A 18 -11.24 12.74 -3.05
C CYS A 18 -12.13 12.87 -1.79
N PRO A 19 -11.70 13.58 -0.73
CA PRO A 19 -12.43 13.63 0.54
C PRO A 19 -13.82 14.25 0.46
N SER A 20 -14.04 15.18 -0.47
CA SER A 20 -15.33 15.86 -0.68
C SER A 20 -16.35 15.00 -1.45
N ALA A 21 -15.87 13.96 -2.15
CA ALA A 21 -16.71 13.05 -2.90
C ALA A 21 -17.15 11.85 -2.03
N THR A 22 -18.23 11.18 -2.44
CA THR A 22 -18.74 9.98 -1.76
C THR A 22 -17.83 8.77 -2.01
N ILE A 23 -18.01 7.70 -1.22
CA ILE A 23 -17.31 6.43 -1.40
C ILE A 23 -17.57 5.88 -2.81
N GLU A 24 -18.84 5.83 -3.25
CA GLU A 24 -19.18 5.36 -4.60
C GLU A 24 -18.51 6.17 -5.71
N GLN A 25 -18.43 7.49 -5.57
CA GLN A 25 -17.79 8.36 -6.55
C GLN A 25 -16.29 8.09 -6.63
N ASN A 26 -15.63 7.92 -5.49
CA ASN A 26 -14.22 7.55 -5.41
C ASN A 26 -13.97 6.18 -6.08
N MET A 27 -14.79 5.17 -5.76
CA MET A 27 -14.69 3.84 -6.34
C MET A 27 -14.97 3.85 -7.85
N ALA A 28 -15.94 4.65 -8.30
CA ALA A 28 -16.23 4.80 -9.72
C ALA A 28 -15.06 5.42 -10.49
N LEU A 29 -14.34 6.38 -9.91
CA LEU A 29 -13.10 6.92 -10.48
C LEU A 29 -12.02 5.84 -10.59
N ALA A 30 -11.86 5.02 -9.56
CA ALA A 30 -10.90 3.91 -9.55
C ALA A 30 -11.26 2.84 -10.60
N LEU A 31 -12.53 2.45 -10.70
CA LEU A 31 -13.02 1.45 -11.66
C LEU A 31 -12.80 1.87 -13.11
N ARG A 32 -12.76 3.17 -13.36
CA ARG A 32 -12.54 3.74 -14.70
C ARG A 32 -11.09 4.09 -14.98
N ARG A 33 -10.17 3.67 -14.12
CA ARG A 33 -8.74 3.86 -14.33
C ARG A 33 -8.30 3.28 -15.67
N GLY A 34 -7.70 4.11 -16.51
CA GLY A 34 -7.20 3.72 -17.85
C GLY A 34 -8.25 3.56 -18.95
N LYS A 35 -9.54 3.72 -18.64
CA LYS A 35 -10.61 3.69 -19.62
C LYS A 35 -10.85 5.10 -20.21
N ARG A 36 -11.33 5.17 -21.46
CA ARG A 36 -11.78 6.43 -22.04
C ARG A 36 -12.99 6.96 -21.25
N ARG A 37 -12.95 8.24 -20.92
CA ARG A 37 -14.04 8.93 -20.22
C ARG A 37 -14.98 9.52 -21.27
N GLY A 38 -16.29 9.25 -21.14
CA GLY A 38 -17.35 9.87 -21.90
C GLY A 38 -18.11 10.90 -21.06
N LEU A 39 -19.18 11.48 -21.62
CA LEU A 39 -20.08 12.42 -20.94
C LEU A 39 -21.21 11.71 -20.14
N GLY A 40 -21.16 10.39 -20.03
CA GLY A 40 -22.14 9.61 -19.28
C GLY A 40 -21.96 9.73 -17.76
N PRO A 41 -22.94 9.19 -16.98
CA PRO A 41 -22.89 9.25 -15.51
C PRO A 41 -21.61 8.59 -14.95
N GLY A 42 -21.03 9.23 -13.94
CA GLY A 42 -19.82 8.75 -13.27
C GLY A 42 -20.05 7.44 -12.54
N VAL A 43 -21.15 7.29 -11.82
CA VAL A 43 -21.63 6.07 -11.16
C VAL A 43 -22.79 5.51 -11.99
N ARG A 44 -22.79 4.20 -12.22
CA ARG A 44 -23.87 3.50 -12.94
C ARG A 44 -24.61 2.59 -11.95
N SER A 45 -25.88 2.30 -12.24
CA SER A 45 -26.72 1.45 -11.37
C SER A 45 -26.10 0.09 -11.06
N GLY A 46 -25.45 -0.54 -12.03
CA GLY A 46 -24.74 -1.82 -11.81
C GLY A 46 -23.41 -1.73 -11.07
N ASP A 47 -22.87 -0.54 -10.81
CA ASP A 47 -21.62 -0.36 -10.06
C ASP A 47 -21.84 -0.56 -8.55
N TRP A 48 -23.05 -0.35 -8.03
CA TRP A 48 -23.37 -0.41 -6.60
C TRP A 48 -23.16 -1.81 -5.99
N ASP A 49 -23.67 -2.84 -6.64
CA ASP A 49 -23.53 -4.21 -6.18
C ASP A 49 -22.06 -4.62 -6.12
N LEU A 50 -21.29 -4.24 -7.15
CA LEU A 50 -19.85 -4.46 -7.17
C LEU A 50 -19.15 -3.71 -6.01
N PHE A 51 -19.47 -2.44 -5.80
CA PHE A 51 -18.84 -1.65 -4.75
C PHE A 51 -19.17 -2.17 -3.36
N SER A 52 -20.46 -2.48 -3.12
CA SER A 52 -20.91 -3.06 -1.85
C SER A 52 -20.23 -4.41 -1.57
N SER A 53 -20.17 -5.29 -2.56
CA SER A 53 -19.51 -6.59 -2.40
C SER A 53 -18.00 -6.49 -2.14
N GLU A 54 -17.31 -5.59 -2.82
CA GLU A 54 -15.87 -5.39 -2.60
C GLU A 54 -15.58 -4.72 -1.25
N LEU A 55 -16.43 -3.79 -0.80
CA LEU A 55 -16.32 -3.14 0.51
C LEU A 55 -16.65 -4.10 1.66
N ALA A 56 -17.61 -5.00 1.48
CA ALA A 56 -17.95 -6.01 2.50
C ALA A 56 -16.76 -6.91 2.85
N LYS A 57 -15.91 -7.24 1.87
CA LYS A 57 -14.68 -8.04 2.09
C LYS A 57 -13.71 -7.38 3.06
N ILE A 58 -13.74 -6.05 3.19
CA ILE A 58 -12.88 -5.30 4.11
C ILE A 58 -13.32 -5.47 5.58
N GLY A 59 -14.62 -5.74 5.83
CA GLY A 59 -15.15 -5.93 7.18
C GLY A 59 -15.17 -4.68 8.06
N LEU A 60 -15.21 -3.48 7.46
CA LEU A 60 -15.22 -2.19 8.16
C LEU A 60 -16.58 -1.45 8.10
N GLY A 61 -17.62 -2.12 7.62
CA GLY A 61 -18.98 -1.57 7.53
C GLY A 61 -19.16 -0.48 6.44
N LEU A 62 -18.23 -0.39 5.50
CA LEU A 62 -18.27 0.62 4.44
C LEU A 62 -19.27 0.29 3.32
N GLU A 63 -19.68 -0.97 3.19
CA GLU A 63 -20.65 -1.47 2.22
C GLU A 63 -22.03 -0.82 2.37
N ASN A 64 -22.36 -0.34 3.57
CA ASN A 64 -23.61 0.35 3.88
C ASN A 64 -23.48 1.88 3.84
N ARG A 65 -22.31 2.41 3.46
CA ARG A 65 -21.97 3.82 3.57
C ARG A 65 -21.53 4.44 2.23
N LEU A 66 -21.97 3.87 1.12
CA LEU A 66 -21.57 4.28 -0.23
C LEU A 66 -21.79 5.79 -0.52
N LEU A 67 -22.84 6.38 0.07
CA LEU A 67 -23.17 7.80 -0.10
C LEU A 67 -22.44 8.73 0.88
N ASP A 68 -21.72 8.19 1.86
CA ASP A 68 -20.94 8.98 2.79
C ASP A 68 -19.73 9.61 2.10
N ARG A 69 -19.38 10.83 2.50
CA ARG A 69 -18.16 11.49 2.04
C ARG A 69 -16.93 10.81 2.63
N VAL A 70 -15.92 10.60 1.82
CA VAL A 70 -14.66 9.95 2.24
C VAL A 70 -13.96 10.75 3.35
N GLY A 71 -14.13 12.07 3.38
CA GLY A 71 -13.61 12.92 4.45
C GLY A 71 -14.16 12.60 5.85
N LEU A 72 -15.32 11.94 5.96
CA LEU A 72 -15.92 11.51 7.23
C LEU A 72 -15.43 10.16 7.75
N LEU A 73 -14.61 9.46 6.97
CA LEU A 73 -14.06 8.17 7.36
C LEU A 73 -12.91 8.31 8.36
N SER A 74 -12.75 7.31 9.24
CA SER A 74 -11.55 7.20 10.06
C SER A 74 -10.30 7.01 9.19
N GLY A 75 -9.11 7.25 9.76
CA GLY A 75 -7.84 7.03 9.06
C GLY A 75 -7.72 5.61 8.50
N GLY A 76 -8.03 4.59 9.31
CA GLY A 76 -7.99 3.19 8.88
C GLY A 76 -9.03 2.84 7.80
N GLN A 77 -10.26 3.32 7.94
CA GLN A 77 -11.30 3.14 6.92
C GLN A 77 -10.89 3.76 5.58
N ARG A 78 -10.29 4.95 5.62
CA ARG A 78 -9.81 5.66 4.43
C ARG A 78 -8.64 4.95 3.78
N GLN A 79 -7.72 4.40 4.60
CA GLN A 79 -6.60 3.61 4.12
C GLN A 79 -7.06 2.30 3.45
N ALA A 80 -8.02 1.60 4.08
CA ALA A 80 -8.62 0.39 3.51
C ALA A 80 -9.32 0.68 2.18
N LEU A 81 -10.10 1.78 2.11
CA LEU A 81 -10.73 2.24 0.88
C LEU A 81 -9.68 2.55 -0.20
N SER A 82 -8.60 3.26 0.15
CA SER A 82 -7.50 3.57 -0.79
C SER A 82 -6.85 2.31 -1.35
N MET A 83 -6.62 1.30 -0.50
CA MET A 83 -6.09 0.00 -0.90
C MET A 83 -7.03 -0.72 -1.85
N LEU A 84 -8.34 -0.77 -1.54
CA LEU A 84 -9.35 -1.36 -2.41
C LEU A 84 -9.41 -0.66 -3.76
N MET A 85 -9.46 0.68 -3.78
CA MET A 85 -9.46 1.48 -5.00
C MET A 85 -8.23 1.22 -5.87
N ALA A 86 -7.05 1.09 -5.25
CA ALA A 86 -5.80 0.80 -5.95
C ALA A 86 -5.83 -0.57 -6.65
N THR A 87 -6.56 -1.53 -6.11
CA THR A 87 -6.62 -2.92 -6.57
C THR A 87 -7.93 -3.31 -7.28
N LEU A 88 -8.96 -2.46 -7.25
CA LEU A 88 -10.28 -2.71 -7.86
C LEU A 88 -10.18 -3.04 -9.36
N VAL A 89 -9.32 -2.33 -10.08
CA VAL A 89 -8.85 -2.74 -11.41
C VAL A 89 -7.45 -3.33 -11.20
N ARG A 90 -7.32 -4.65 -11.40
CA ARG A 90 -6.07 -5.38 -11.15
C ARG A 90 -4.88 -4.69 -11.81
N PRO A 91 -3.91 -4.19 -11.03
CA PRO A 91 -2.67 -3.66 -11.59
C PRO A 91 -1.69 -4.80 -11.88
N GLU A 92 -0.70 -4.58 -12.73
CA GLU A 92 0.44 -5.47 -12.87
C GLU A 92 1.43 -5.29 -11.72
N VAL A 93 1.58 -4.05 -11.24
CA VAL A 93 2.45 -3.72 -10.11
C VAL A 93 1.70 -2.83 -9.12
N LEU A 94 1.72 -3.24 -7.86
CA LEU A 94 1.21 -2.47 -6.73
C LEU A 94 2.38 -1.87 -5.94
N LEU A 95 2.35 -0.55 -5.75
CA LEU A 95 3.33 0.18 -4.96
C LEU A 95 2.69 0.59 -3.63
N LEU A 96 3.26 0.15 -2.52
CA LEU A 96 2.80 0.46 -1.16
C LEU A 96 3.84 1.35 -0.47
N ASP A 97 3.47 2.59 -0.19
CA ASP A 97 4.36 3.58 0.41
C ASP A 97 3.98 3.79 1.87
N VAL A 98 4.71 3.15 2.80
CA VAL A 98 4.55 3.26 4.28
C VAL A 98 3.08 3.43 4.75
N HIS A 99 2.17 2.77 4.09
CA HIS A 99 0.71 2.99 4.10
C HIS A 99 0.00 2.78 5.47
N ILE A 100 0.77 2.48 6.54
CA ILE A 100 0.24 2.25 7.89
C ILE A 100 0.85 3.16 8.96
N ALA A 101 1.79 4.04 8.60
CA ALA A 101 2.59 4.79 9.57
C ALA A 101 1.78 5.75 10.45
N ALA A 102 0.64 6.23 9.95
CA ALA A 102 -0.22 7.19 10.67
C ALA A 102 -1.40 6.53 11.40
N LEU A 103 -1.43 5.19 11.49
CA LEU A 103 -2.50 4.43 12.10
C LEU A 103 -2.12 3.96 13.51
N ASP A 104 -3.12 3.82 14.38
CA ASP A 104 -2.92 3.13 15.65
C ASP A 104 -2.51 1.66 15.43
N PRO A 105 -1.82 1.01 16.38
CA PRO A 105 -1.26 -0.32 16.19
C PRO A 105 -2.28 -1.40 15.83
N LYS A 106 -3.49 -1.33 16.38
CA LYS A 106 -4.57 -2.29 16.12
C LYS A 106 -5.06 -2.14 14.67
N THR A 107 -5.36 -0.93 14.25
CA THR A 107 -5.80 -0.61 12.90
C THR A 107 -4.69 -0.91 11.88
N ALA A 108 -3.44 -0.59 12.18
CA ALA A 108 -2.30 -0.92 11.34
C ALA A 108 -2.21 -2.44 11.09
N GLY A 109 -2.36 -3.26 12.14
CA GLY A 109 -2.39 -4.73 12.01
C GLY A 109 -3.53 -5.22 11.10
N GLN A 110 -4.73 -4.64 11.22
CA GLN A 110 -5.86 -4.97 10.36
C GLN A 110 -5.60 -4.63 8.89
N ILE A 111 -5.05 -3.45 8.62
CA ILE A 111 -4.71 -3.01 7.25
C ILE A 111 -3.60 -3.88 6.64
N LEU A 112 -2.62 -4.29 7.43
CA LEU A 112 -1.57 -5.21 6.97
C LEU A 112 -2.14 -6.59 6.62
N ALA A 113 -3.04 -7.14 7.45
CA ALA A 113 -3.71 -8.41 7.18
C ALA A 113 -4.53 -8.32 5.88
N LEU A 114 -5.35 -7.28 5.74
CA LEU A 114 -6.11 -6.99 4.53
C LEU A 114 -5.21 -6.85 3.30
N THR A 115 -4.09 -6.15 3.44
CA THR A 115 -3.11 -5.98 2.34
C THR A 115 -2.57 -7.34 1.89
N ARG A 116 -2.18 -8.21 2.84
CA ARG A 116 -1.67 -9.55 2.56
C ARG A 116 -2.70 -10.39 1.80
N GLU A 117 -3.95 -10.35 2.26
CA GLU A 117 -5.08 -11.07 1.68
C GLU A 117 -5.33 -10.60 0.23
N ILE A 118 -5.48 -9.31 -0.01
CA ILE A 118 -5.69 -8.75 -1.36
C ILE A 118 -4.53 -9.08 -2.31
N VAL A 119 -3.29 -8.98 -1.84
CA VAL A 119 -2.10 -9.28 -2.65
C VAL A 119 -2.06 -10.76 -3.03
N ALA A 120 -2.38 -11.66 -2.09
CA ALA A 120 -2.41 -13.10 -2.32
C ALA A 120 -3.55 -13.50 -3.27
N ASP A 121 -4.78 -13.09 -2.97
CA ASP A 121 -5.97 -13.46 -3.72
C ASP A 121 -5.92 -13.00 -5.19
N ARG A 122 -5.35 -11.82 -5.40
CA ARG A 122 -5.26 -11.23 -6.75
C ARG A 122 -3.94 -11.55 -7.45
N GLY A 123 -3.00 -12.25 -6.79
CA GLY A 123 -1.67 -12.59 -7.33
C GLY A 123 -0.90 -11.35 -7.80
N LEU A 124 -0.80 -10.32 -6.94
CA LEU A 124 -0.21 -9.03 -7.32
C LEU A 124 1.31 -9.01 -7.13
N THR A 125 2.04 -8.55 -8.14
CA THR A 125 3.43 -8.15 -7.95
C THR A 125 3.46 -6.85 -7.14
N THR A 126 4.04 -6.91 -5.93
CA THR A 126 3.97 -5.80 -4.97
C THR A 126 5.35 -5.35 -4.55
N LEU A 127 5.58 -4.03 -4.56
CA LEU A 127 6.72 -3.39 -3.94
C LEU A 127 6.23 -2.56 -2.76
N MET A 128 6.67 -2.92 -1.55
CA MET A 128 6.32 -2.24 -0.31
C MET A 128 7.54 -1.53 0.26
N ILE A 129 7.39 -0.24 0.57
CA ILE A 129 8.37 0.54 1.31
C ILE A 129 7.92 0.63 2.76
N THR A 130 8.82 0.37 3.70
CA THR A 130 8.56 0.48 5.13
C THR A 130 9.85 0.88 5.86
N HIS A 131 9.71 1.62 6.95
CA HIS A 131 10.79 1.89 7.90
C HIS A 131 10.73 0.93 9.11
N ASN A 132 9.75 0.03 9.17
CA ASN A 132 9.61 -0.96 10.23
C ASN A 132 10.30 -2.27 9.81
N MET A 133 11.40 -2.60 10.48
CA MET A 133 12.22 -3.78 10.16
C MET A 133 11.45 -5.09 10.35
N LYS A 134 10.56 -5.18 11.36
CA LYS A 134 9.71 -6.37 11.55
C LYS A 134 8.81 -6.60 10.35
N HIS A 135 8.14 -5.55 9.87
CA HIS A 135 7.31 -5.64 8.67
C HIS A 135 8.14 -5.98 7.43
N ALA A 136 9.36 -5.44 7.29
CA ALA A 136 10.24 -5.78 6.18
C ALA A 136 10.61 -7.28 6.14
N ILE A 137 10.81 -7.89 7.31
CA ILE A 137 11.07 -9.32 7.45
C ILE A 137 9.81 -10.15 7.17
N GLU A 138 8.65 -9.75 7.73
CA GLU A 138 7.40 -10.52 7.64
C GLU A 138 6.76 -10.51 6.25
N PHE A 139 6.89 -9.40 5.50
CA PHE A 139 6.17 -9.22 4.23
C PHE A 139 7.08 -9.47 3.03
N GLY A 140 6.45 -10.00 1.95
CA GLY A 140 7.13 -10.26 0.69
C GLY A 140 8.12 -11.45 0.74
N ASN A 141 8.64 -11.81 -0.41
CA ASN A 141 9.59 -12.91 -0.61
C ASN A 141 11.04 -12.44 -0.86
N ARG A 142 11.25 -11.13 -0.98
CA ARG A 142 12.56 -10.47 -1.15
C ARG A 142 12.60 -9.22 -0.30
N LEU A 143 13.73 -8.97 0.35
CA LEU A 143 14.01 -7.78 1.15
C LEU A 143 15.21 -7.06 0.57
N ILE A 144 15.04 -5.75 0.34
CA ILE A 144 16.10 -4.86 -0.11
C ILE A 144 16.22 -3.75 0.93
N MET A 145 17.41 -3.54 1.47
CA MET A 145 17.71 -2.43 2.35
C MET A 145 18.53 -1.38 1.61
N LEU A 146 18.09 -0.14 1.73
CA LEU A 146 18.72 1.01 1.09
C LEU A 146 19.31 1.93 2.16
N HIS A 147 20.52 2.39 1.95
CA HIS A 147 21.17 3.43 2.72
C HIS A 147 21.86 4.40 1.76
N GLN A 148 21.57 5.69 1.88
CA GLN A 148 22.13 6.77 1.06
C GLN A 148 22.16 6.48 -0.47
N GLY A 149 21.04 5.97 -0.98
CA GLY A 149 20.88 5.66 -2.41
C GLY A 149 21.59 4.38 -2.88
N ARG A 150 22.25 3.64 -1.98
CA ARG A 150 22.90 2.35 -2.26
C ARG A 150 22.12 1.19 -1.66
N ILE A 151 22.15 0.05 -2.33
CA ILE A 151 21.64 -1.21 -1.80
C ILE A 151 22.72 -1.79 -0.88
N ILE A 152 22.42 -1.92 0.41
CA ILE A 152 23.32 -2.50 1.42
C ILE A 152 22.95 -3.94 1.78
N LEU A 153 21.72 -4.36 1.49
CA LEU A 153 21.27 -5.74 1.63
C LEU A 153 20.24 -6.06 0.55
N ASP A 154 20.37 -7.26 -0.06
CA ASP A 154 19.41 -7.81 -1.02
C ASP A 154 19.32 -9.32 -0.81
N VAL A 155 18.22 -9.78 -0.23
CA VAL A 155 18.02 -11.18 0.17
C VAL A 155 16.63 -11.68 -0.19
N SER A 156 16.54 -12.98 -0.48
CA SER A 156 15.28 -13.66 -0.81
C SER A 156 15.28 -15.11 -0.33
N GLY A 157 14.09 -15.75 -0.38
CA GLY A 157 13.91 -17.14 -0.01
C GLY A 157 14.35 -17.46 1.42
N GLU A 158 15.06 -18.58 1.60
CA GLU A 158 15.50 -19.06 2.92
C GLU A 158 16.35 -18.04 3.68
N LYS A 159 17.25 -17.34 2.97
CA LYS A 159 18.08 -16.30 3.59
C LYS A 159 17.23 -15.18 4.20
N LYS A 160 16.13 -14.79 3.53
CA LYS A 160 15.20 -13.79 4.08
C LYS A 160 14.44 -14.35 5.28
N SER A 161 13.99 -15.59 5.21
CA SER A 161 13.18 -16.23 6.27
C SER A 161 13.95 -16.43 7.58
N SER A 162 15.28 -16.51 7.51
CA SER A 162 16.15 -16.65 8.70
C SER A 162 16.58 -15.33 9.33
N LEU A 163 16.27 -14.18 8.70
CA LEU A 163 16.68 -12.87 9.22
C LEU A 163 15.92 -12.49 10.49
N SER A 164 16.67 -11.93 11.42
CA SER A 164 16.17 -11.22 12.60
C SER A 164 16.24 -9.69 12.41
N VAL A 165 15.62 -8.94 13.32
CA VAL A 165 15.76 -7.48 13.37
C VAL A 165 17.20 -7.09 13.68
N ASP A 166 17.88 -7.86 14.54
CA ASP A 166 19.27 -7.59 14.94
C ASP A 166 20.22 -7.73 13.75
N ASP A 167 20.00 -8.72 12.87
CA ASP A 167 20.77 -8.85 11.62
C ASP A 167 20.63 -7.63 10.71
N LEU A 168 19.40 -7.06 10.61
CA LEU A 168 19.19 -5.85 9.83
C LEU A 168 19.85 -4.63 10.45
N LEU A 169 19.84 -4.52 11.78
CA LEU A 169 20.53 -3.45 12.51
C LEU A 169 22.04 -3.54 12.33
N GLU A 170 22.61 -4.75 12.41
CA GLU A 170 24.03 -4.98 12.20
C GLU A 170 24.45 -4.52 10.79
N GLN A 171 23.71 -4.91 9.75
CA GLN A 171 23.97 -4.47 8.37
C GLN A 171 23.89 -2.94 8.22
N PHE A 172 22.94 -2.30 8.89
CA PHE A 172 22.78 -0.85 8.86
C PHE A 172 23.97 -0.14 9.52
N TYR A 173 24.38 -0.58 10.74
CA TYR A 173 25.52 0.01 11.45
C TYR A 173 26.85 -0.22 10.73
N LYS A 174 27.02 -1.39 10.10
CA LYS A 174 28.20 -1.67 9.29
C LYS A 174 28.30 -0.70 8.11
N ALA A 175 27.22 -0.49 7.37
CA ALA A 175 27.20 0.47 6.25
C ALA A 175 27.47 1.89 6.71
N GLN A 176 26.95 2.31 7.86
CA GLN A 176 27.22 3.62 8.47
C GLN A 176 28.67 3.78 8.92
N GLY A 177 29.27 2.72 9.51
CA GLY A 177 30.68 2.73 9.93
C GLY A 177 31.67 2.79 8.76
N GLU A 178 31.40 2.09 7.68
CA GLU A 178 32.20 2.16 6.45
C GLU A 178 32.18 3.56 5.83
N GLU A 179 31.09 4.28 5.95
CA GLU A 179 30.95 5.65 5.45
C GLU A 179 31.78 6.65 6.28
N LEU A 180 31.63 6.59 7.61
CA LEU A 180 32.42 7.46 8.51
C LEU A 180 33.94 7.23 8.35
N ALA A 181 34.36 5.99 8.05
CA ALA A 181 35.76 5.68 7.75
C ALA A 181 36.21 6.29 6.42
N ASN A 182 35.36 6.27 5.39
CA ASN A 182 35.67 6.89 4.10
C ASN A 182 35.75 8.43 4.18
N ASP A 183 34.84 9.06 4.91
CA ASP A 183 34.85 10.51 5.10
C ASP A 183 36.06 10.98 5.91
N SER A 184 36.51 10.20 6.89
CA SER A 184 37.72 10.51 7.66
C SER A 184 39.02 10.30 6.90
N MET A 185 39.02 9.55 5.80
CA MET A 185 40.18 9.44 4.89
C MET A 185 40.28 10.57 3.85
N LEU A 186 39.25 11.40 3.72
CA LEU A 186 39.19 12.53 2.79
C LEU A 186 39.53 13.87 3.46
N LEU A 187 39.78 13.90 4.78
CA LEU A 187 40.25 15.03 5.60
C LEU A 187 41.74 14.87 5.91
#